data_38163635e7fd11c4b3523c6ddd5214a1
#
_entry.id   38163635e7fd11c4b3523c6ddd5214a1
#
_cell.length_a   1.000
_cell.length_b   1.000
_cell.length_c   1.000
_cell.angle_alpha   90.00
_cell.angle_beta   90.00
_cell.angle_gamma   90.00
#
_symmetry.space_group_name_H-M   'P 1'
#
loop_
_entity.id
_entity.type
_entity.pdbx_description
1 polymer ?
#
loop_
_entity_poly.entity_id
_entity_poly.type
_entity_poly.pdbx_seq_one_letter_code
_entity_poly.pdbx_strand_id
1 'polypeptide(L)'
;MNGQAENSGKVKFSHKKYYSFRNKINTKFSEKYFSDMQIGLVSQILMFGDTQPATVVSTAPLLIAAYSDEMDGVVMLRFDESFAARYDLHPGDRLTASCIYFGGTKVAQDIFNGAGWTHNFANFAPIIQLFLGKKDDKIREKTALFPEETWEKVAALAAAYREKHPDLVRDGLAFFKKENNPLYGGQQ
;
A
#
# COMPACT_ATOMS: atom_id res chain seq x y z
N MET A 1 -11.54 -19.31 8.68
CA MET A 1 -12.12 -18.06 8.14
C MET A 1 -11.85 -18.01 6.66
N ASN A 2 -12.84 -18.24 5.82
CA ASN A 2 -12.73 -18.13 4.36
C ASN A 2 -13.11 -16.69 3.95
N GLY A 3 -12.36 -15.72 4.42
CA GLY A 3 -12.54 -14.32 4.04
C GLY A 3 -11.70 -13.99 2.82
N GLN A 4 -12.08 -14.51 1.67
CA GLN A 4 -11.56 -14.03 0.41
C GLN A 4 -12.37 -12.79 0.04
N ALA A 5 -11.73 -11.63 -0.02
CA ALA A 5 -12.39 -10.41 -0.48
C ALA A 5 -12.95 -10.63 -1.90
N GLU A 6 -14.16 -10.13 -2.18
CA GLU A 6 -14.76 -10.24 -3.52
C GLU A 6 -13.81 -9.71 -4.60
N ASN A 7 -13.06 -8.66 -4.30
CA ASN A 7 -12.05 -8.04 -5.16
C ASN A 7 -10.63 -8.53 -4.86
N SER A 8 -10.45 -9.79 -4.48
CA SER A 8 -9.11 -10.31 -4.15
C SER A 8 -8.09 -10.05 -5.25
N GLY A 9 -6.88 -9.66 -4.83
CA GLY A 9 -5.83 -9.19 -5.73
C GLY A 9 -5.42 -10.19 -6.80
N LYS A 10 -5.39 -11.49 -6.48
CA LYS A 10 -4.96 -12.59 -7.38
C LYS A 10 -3.59 -12.32 -8.04
N VAL A 11 -2.74 -11.54 -7.35
CA VAL A 11 -1.41 -11.16 -7.82
C VAL A 11 -0.37 -12.12 -7.25
N LYS A 12 0.40 -12.76 -8.13
CA LYS A 12 1.49 -13.63 -7.71
C LYS A 12 2.72 -12.79 -7.33
N PHE A 13 3.31 -13.07 -6.17
CA PHE A 13 4.54 -12.41 -5.70
C PHE A 13 5.73 -12.63 -6.63
N SER A 14 6.53 -11.59 -6.85
CA SER A 14 7.73 -11.60 -7.68
C SER A 14 9.00 -11.59 -6.84
N HIS A 15 9.60 -12.75 -6.60
CA HIS A 15 10.90 -12.88 -5.95
C HIS A 15 11.99 -12.05 -6.66
N LYS A 16 11.98 -12.02 -8.00
CA LYS A 16 12.94 -11.23 -8.79
C LYS A 16 12.87 -9.75 -8.43
N LYS A 17 11.67 -9.18 -8.33
CA LYS A 17 11.50 -7.76 -7.94
C LYS A 17 11.96 -7.54 -6.50
N TYR A 18 11.48 -8.37 -5.57
CA TYR A 18 11.85 -8.27 -4.17
C TYR A 18 13.37 -8.30 -3.96
N TYR A 19 14.07 -9.33 -4.47
CA TYR A 19 15.51 -9.43 -4.30
C TYR A 19 16.30 -8.32 -5.01
N SER A 20 15.74 -7.68 -6.02
CA SER A 20 16.39 -6.56 -6.70
C SER A 20 16.50 -5.29 -5.84
N PHE A 21 15.66 -5.15 -4.82
CA PHE A 21 15.70 -4.00 -3.92
C PHE A 21 15.90 -4.33 -2.43
N ARG A 22 15.83 -5.61 -2.03
CA ARG A 22 15.98 -6.04 -0.64
C ARG A 22 17.24 -5.47 0.04
N ASN A 23 18.38 -5.46 -0.65
CA ASN A 23 19.63 -4.94 -0.12
C ASN A 23 19.64 -3.41 0.06
N LYS A 24 18.75 -2.69 -0.60
CA LYS A 24 18.59 -1.24 -0.41
C LYS A 24 17.80 -0.91 0.85
N ILE A 25 16.85 -1.79 1.23
CA ILE A 25 16.02 -1.58 2.41
C ILE A 25 16.69 -2.10 3.68
N ASN A 26 17.41 -3.22 3.59
CA ASN A 26 17.96 -3.95 4.73
C ASN A 26 19.45 -4.20 4.51
N THR A 27 20.28 -3.61 5.34
CA THR A 27 21.74 -3.73 5.27
C THR A 27 22.28 -4.86 6.15
N LYS A 28 21.66 -5.09 7.31
CA LYS A 28 22.08 -6.11 8.28
C LYS A 28 21.50 -7.48 7.93
N PHE A 29 22.25 -8.55 8.22
CA PHE A 29 21.83 -9.92 7.98
C PHE A 29 20.52 -10.29 8.69
N SER A 30 20.37 -9.91 9.96
CA SER A 30 19.15 -10.17 10.74
C SER A 30 17.90 -9.53 10.15
N GLU A 31 18.02 -8.32 9.59
CA GLU A 31 16.95 -7.62 8.91
C GLU A 31 16.57 -8.30 7.60
N LYS A 32 17.58 -8.75 6.83
CA LYS A 32 17.37 -9.52 5.60
C LYS A 32 16.65 -10.83 5.87
N TYR A 33 17.04 -11.52 6.92
CA TYR A 33 16.40 -12.77 7.36
C TYR A 33 14.94 -12.53 7.73
N PHE A 34 14.65 -11.50 8.54
CA PHE A 34 13.29 -11.12 8.87
C PHE A 34 12.47 -10.81 7.61
N SER A 35 13.01 -10.00 6.71
CA SER A 35 12.36 -9.66 5.44
C SER A 35 12.01 -10.90 4.61
N ASP A 36 12.91 -11.86 4.52
CA ASP A 36 12.68 -13.11 3.77
C ASP A 36 11.56 -13.96 4.41
N MET A 37 11.44 -13.95 5.74
CA MET A 37 10.34 -14.62 6.44
C MET A 37 8.97 -14.00 6.09
N GLN A 38 8.91 -12.70 5.78
CA GLN A 38 7.67 -12.01 5.45
C GLN A 38 7.16 -12.30 4.03
N ILE A 39 7.96 -12.92 3.16
CA ILE A 39 7.57 -13.21 1.77
C ILE A 39 6.27 -14.01 1.70
N GLY A 40 6.12 -15.02 2.56
CA GLY A 40 4.92 -15.86 2.61
C GLY A 40 3.65 -15.04 2.89
N LEU A 41 3.71 -14.18 3.90
CA LEU A 41 2.61 -13.30 4.27
C LEU A 41 2.29 -12.29 3.15
N VAL A 42 3.31 -11.58 2.65
CA VAL A 42 3.13 -10.60 1.57
C VAL A 42 2.57 -11.26 0.31
N SER A 43 2.99 -12.51 0.02
CA SER A 43 2.43 -13.30 -1.08
C SER A 43 0.95 -13.59 -0.88
N GLN A 44 0.52 -13.90 0.35
CA GLN A 44 -0.89 -14.11 0.67
C GLN A 44 -1.69 -12.81 0.56
N ILE A 45 -1.16 -11.68 1.04
CA ILE A 45 -1.82 -10.37 0.92
C ILE A 45 -2.01 -10.00 -0.55
N LEU A 46 -0.99 -10.17 -1.40
CA LEU A 46 -1.11 -9.91 -2.83
C LEU A 46 -2.14 -10.82 -3.52
N MET A 47 -2.28 -12.05 -3.05
CA MET A 47 -3.19 -13.03 -3.65
C MET A 47 -4.64 -12.84 -3.17
N PHE A 48 -4.84 -12.61 -1.88
CA PHE A 48 -6.15 -12.67 -1.24
C PHE A 48 -6.62 -11.34 -0.63
N GLY A 49 -5.72 -10.37 -0.47
CA GLY A 49 -6.05 -9.04 0.03
C GLY A 49 -6.99 -8.30 -0.93
N ASP A 50 -7.75 -7.39 -0.37
CA ASP A 50 -8.68 -6.57 -1.12
C ASP A 50 -7.95 -5.62 -2.07
N THR A 51 -8.40 -5.55 -3.34
CA THR A 51 -7.79 -4.67 -4.34
C THR A 51 -8.41 -3.29 -4.25
N GLN A 52 -7.59 -2.30 -3.94
CA GLN A 52 -7.97 -0.91 -3.74
C GLN A 52 -7.16 0.03 -4.63
N PRO A 53 -7.71 1.20 -5.00
CA PRO A 53 -7.00 2.17 -5.83
C PRO A 53 -5.90 2.88 -5.06
N ALA A 54 -4.84 3.25 -5.76
CA ALA A 54 -3.77 4.10 -5.26
C ALA A 54 -3.29 5.06 -6.35
N THR A 55 -2.86 6.26 -5.98
CA THR A 55 -2.38 7.26 -6.93
C THR A 55 -1.01 7.79 -6.54
N VAL A 56 -0.17 8.04 -7.54
CA VAL A 56 1.13 8.68 -7.35
C VAL A 56 0.91 10.16 -7.06
N VAL A 57 1.39 10.64 -5.92
CA VAL A 57 1.25 12.04 -5.50
C VAL A 57 2.49 12.86 -5.86
N SER A 58 3.67 12.28 -5.68
CA SER A 58 4.94 12.88 -6.09
C SER A 58 5.98 11.79 -6.39
N THR A 59 7.06 12.14 -7.09
CA THR A 59 8.15 11.21 -7.43
C THR A 59 9.46 11.52 -6.74
N ALA A 60 9.60 12.72 -6.15
CA ALA A 60 10.77 13.15 -5.38
C ALA A 60 10.35 13.94 -4.13
N PRO A 61 10.16 13.26 -2.97
CA PRO A 61 10.19 11.82 -2.71
C PRO A 61 9.03 11.09 -3.38
N LEU A 62 9.17 9.78 -3.62
CA LEU A 62 8.05 8.99 -4.15
C LEU A 62 7.01 8.79 -3.05
N LEU A 63 5.86 9.43 -3.25
CA LEU A 63 4.68 9.34 -2.40
C LEU A 63 3.50 8.79 -3.18
N ILE A 64 2.82 7.81 -2.58
CA ILE A 64 1.64 7.17 -3.15
C ILE A 64 0.52 7.21 -2.12
N ALA A 65 -0.61 7.80 -2.47
CA ALA A 65 -1.82 7.75 -1.67
C ALA A 65 -2.56 6.44 -1.98
N ALA A 66 -2.66 5.57 -1.00
CA ALA A 66 -3.44 4.33 -1.10
C ALA A 66 -4.78 4.54 -0.39
N TYR A 67 -5.87 4.23 -1.08
CA TYR A 67 -7.23 4.37 -0.58
C TYR A 67 -7.79 3.04 -0.07
N SER A 68 -8.77 3.13 0.79
CA SER A 68 -9.61 2.03 1.23
C SER A 68 -11.08 2.49 1.23
N ASP A 69 -11.95 1.76 0.53
CA ASP A 69 -13.39 1.98 0.55
C ASP A 69 -14.00 1.61 1.91
N GLU A 70 -13.54 0.54 2.55
CA GLU A 70 -13.98 0.11 3.88
C GLU A 70 -13.75 1.17 4.96
N MET A 71 -12.70 1.96 4.81
CA MET A 71 -12.39 3.04 5.73
C MET A 71 -12.77 4.42 5.17
N ASP A 72 -13.19 4.48 3.92
CA ASP A 72 -13.32 5.73 3.17
C ASP A 72 -12.16 6.68 3.45
N GLY A 73 -10.92 6.17 3.32
CA GLY A 73 -9.76 6.90 3.77
C GLY A 73 -8.50 6.59 2.98
N VAL A 74 -7.53 7.49 3.10
CA VAL A 74 -6.21 7.34 2.48
C VAL A 74 -5.10 7.30 3.51
N VAL A 75 -4.03 6.58 3.17
CA VAL A 75 -2.74 6.61 3.83
C VAL A 75 -1.67 7.02 2.81
N MET A 76 -0.71 7.85 3.23
CA MET A 76 0.40 8.27 2.38
C MET A 76 1.58 7.33 2.55
N LEU A 77 1.92 6.58 1.49
CA LEU A 77 3.04 5.66 1.47
C LEU A 77 4.27 6.34 0.88
N ARG A 78 5.42 6.19 1.55
CA ARG A 78 6.71 6.64 1.05
C ARG A 78 7.55 5.46 0.58
N PHE A 79 8.15 5.62 -0.59
CA PHE A 79 9.09 4.66 -1.18
C PHE A 79 10.41 5.34 -1.54
N ASP A 80 11.43 4.54 -1.78
CA ASP A 80 12.69 5.02 -2.39
C ASP A 80 12.42 5.57 -3.79
N GLU A 81 13.04 6.71 -4.12
CA GLU A 81 12.82 7.41 -5.39
C GLU A 81 13.16 6.57 -6.62
N SER A 82 14.08 5.60 -6.47
CA SER A 82 14.43 4.68 -7.55
C SER A 82 13.26 3.85 -8.07
N PHE A 83 12.18 3.71 -7.30
CA PHE A 83 10.96 3.06 -7.77
C PHE A 83 10.23 3.91 -8.83
N ALA A 84 10.24 5.25 -8.69
CA ALA A 84 9.64 6.13 -9.68
C ALA A 84 10.29 5.94 -11.06
N ALA A 85 11.62 6.03 -11.12
CA ALA A 85 12.36 5.82 -12.36
C ALA A 85 12.21 4.39 -12.91
N ARG A 86 12.23 3.39 -12.03
CA ARG A 86 12.15 1.98 -12.42
C ARG A 86 10.83 1.61 -13.08
N TYR A 87 9.73 2.18 -12.64
CA TYR A 87 8.38 1.87 -13.12
C TYR A 87 7.79 2.95 -14.00
N ASP A 88 8.60 3.96 -14.36
CA ASP A 88 8.20 5.10 -15.18
C ASP A 88 6.95 5.78 -14.61
N LEU A 89 7.03 6.19 -13.33
CA LEU A 89 5.91 6.77 -12.61
C LEU A 89 5.94 8.29 -12.66
N HIS A 90 4.77 8.87 -12.82
CA HIS A 90 4.52 10.32 -12.82
C HIS A 90 3.43 10.68 -11.81
N PRO A 91 3.42 11.91 -11.28
CA PRO A 91 2.30 12.37 -10.45
C PRO A 91 0.97 12.23 -11.19
N GLY A 92 -0.03 11.68 -10.50
CA GLY A 92 -1.34 11.37 -11.08
C GLY A 92 -1.48 9.96 -11.65
N ASP A 93 -0.39 9.19 -11.77
CA ASP A 93 -0.48 7.81 -12.23
C ASP A 93 -1.34 6.96 -11.30
N ARG A 94 -2.18 6.12 -11.91
CA ARG A 94 -3.10 5.20 -11.24
C ARG A 94 -2.44 3.86 -11.01
N LEU A 95 -2.52 3.38 -9.79
CA LEU A 95 -1.98 2.11 -9.33
C LEU A 95 -3.05 1.32 -8.58
N THR A 96 -2.76 0.06 -8.27
CA THR A 96 -3.58 -0.74 -7.38
C THR A 96 -2.75 -1.26 -6.20
N ALA A 97 -3.40 -1.35 -5.04
CA ALA A 97 -2.86 -1.95 -3.83
C ALA A 97 -3.65 -3.19 -3.43
N SER A 98 -3.01 -4.15 -2.77
CA SER A 98 -3.68 -5.20 -2.01
C SER A 98 -3.69 -4.80 -0.55
N CYS A 99 -4.88 -4.71 0.05
CA CYS A 99 -5.10 -4.23 1.40
C CYS A 99 -5.50 -5.37 2.34
N ILE A 100 -5.05 -5.28 3.60
CA ILE A 100 -5.59 -5.99 4.74
C ILE A 100 -6.04 -5.00 5.78
N TYR A 101 -7.01 -5.38 6.60
CA TYR A 101 -7.68 -4.52 7.57
C TYR A 101 -7.45 -4.99 8.99
N PHE A 102 -7.41 -4.05 9.92
CA PHE A 102 -7.24 -4.29 11.34
C PHE A 102 -8.39 -3.67 12.12
N GLY A 103 -8.97 -4.46 13.02
CA GLY A 103 -9.94 -3.96 13.98
C GLY A 103 -9.28 -3.04 15.01
N GLY A 104 -10.09 -2.30 15.73
CA GLY A 104 -9.65 -1.41 16.81
C GLY A 104 -10.71 -0.37 17.13
N THR A 105 -10.50 0.35 18.23
CA THR A 105 -11.42 1.41 18.69
C THR A 105 -10.98 2.81 18.28
N LYS A 106 -9.73 2.96 17.83
CA LYS A 106 -9.14 4.23 17.44
C LYS A 106 -8.47 4.11 16.08
N VAL A 107 -8.85 4.99 15.16
CA VAL A 107 -8.22 5.06 13.82
C VAL A 107 -6.74 5.40 13.94
N ALA A 108 -5.93 4.73 13.13
CA ALA A 108 -4.51 5.04 13.03
C ALA A 108 -4.30 6.52 12.64
N GLN A 109 -3.33 7.17 13.28
CA GLN A 109 -3.11 8.61 13.15
C GLN A 109 -2.73 9.05 11.73
N ASP A 110 -2.16 8.12 10.96
CA ASP A 110 -1.72 8.32 9.59
C ASP A 110 -2.78 7.93 8.55
N ILE A 111 -4.04 7.82 8.94
CA ILE A 111 -5.17 7.64 8.03
C ILE A 111 -6.03 8.90 8.04
N PHE A 112 -6.32 9.41 6.86
CA PHE A 112 -7.24 10.51 6.66
C PHE A 112 -8.55 9.98 6.06
N ASN A 113 -9.62 10.01 6.85
CA ASN A 113 -10.93 9.49 6.47
C ASN A 113 -11.79 10.57 5.79
N GLY A 114 -12.55 10.14 4.80
CA GLY A 114 -13.69 10.86 4.25
C GLY A 114 -14.95 10.69 5.11
N ALA A 115 -16.06 11.18 4.60
CA ALA A 115 -17.34 11.16 5.31
C ALA A 115 -18.02 9.78 5.37
N GLY A 116 -17.59 8.83 4.54
CA GLY A 116 -18.20 7.50 4.40
C GLY A 116 -17.60 6.42 5.29
N TRP A 117 -16.73 6.77 6.24
CA TRP A 117 -16.13 5.78 7.13
C TRP A 117 -17.16 5.00 7.95
N THR A 118 -17.12 3.66 7.83
CA THR A 118 -18.11 2.76 8.45
C THR A 118 -17.82 2.39 9.91
N HIS A 119 -16.66 2.79 10.45
CA HIS A 119 -16.17 2.45 11.79
C HIS A 119 -15.89 0.96 12.04
N ASN A 120 -15.92 0.11 11.00
CA ASN A 120 -15.65 -1.33 11.14
C ASN A 120 -14.18 -1.65 11.37
N PHE A 121 -13.29 -0.82 10.83
CA PHE A 121 -11.84 -0.97 10.92
C PHE A 121 -11.19 0.29 11.46
N ALA A 122 -10.07 0.11 12.15
CA ALA A 122 -9.28 1.18 12.71
C ALA A 122 -7.98 1.45 11.93
N ASN A 123 -7.57 0.50 11.10
CA ASN A 123 -6.37 0.61 10.28
C ASN A 123 -6.46 -0.32 9.07
N PHE A 124 -5.70 0.01 8.03
CA PHE A 124 -5.45 -0.89 6.90
C PHE A 124 -3.99 -0.79 6.48
N ALA A 125 -3.48 -1.85 5.85
CA ALA A 125 -2.12 -1.89 5.36
C ALA A 125 -2.12 -2.26 3.87
N PRO A 126 -1.85 -1.30 2.99
CA PRO A 126 -1.77 -1.52 1.55
C PRO A 126 -0.39 -1.97 1.11
N ILE A 127 -0.35 -2.85 0.10
CA ILE A 127 0.84 -3.25 -0.64
C ILE A 127 0.64 -2.88 -2.10
N ILE A 128 1.47 -1.99 -2.65
CA ILE A 128 1.39 -1.62 -4.06
C ILE A 128 1.71 -2.84 -4.94
N GLN A 129 0.72 -3.30 -5.70
CA GLN A 129 0.79 -4.53 -6.47
C GLN A 129 1.92 -4.49 -7.51
N LEU A 130 2.12 -3.34 -8.18
CA LEU A 130 3.12 -3.17 -9.22
C LEU A 130 4.54 -3.44 -8.72
N PHE A 131 4.86 -3.10 -7.48
CA PHE A 131 6.22 -3.19 -6.95
C PHE A 131 6.64 -4.60 -6.58
N LEU A 132 5.69 -5.47 -6.23
CA LEU A 132 5.96 -6.80 -5.73
C LEU A 132 5.28 -7.92 -6.52
N GLY A 133 4.35 -7.58 -7.41
CA GLY A 133 3.61 -8.55 -8.21
C GLY A 133 4.30 -8.91 -9.53
N LYS A 134 3.98 -10.11 -10.04
CA LYS A 134 4.31 -10.52 -11.41
C LYS A 134 3.30 -9.98 -12.42
N LYS A 135 3.71 -9.87 -13.68
CA LYS A 135 2.87 -9.47 -14.82
C LYS A 135 2.38 -8.01 -14.70
N ASP A 136 3.31 -7.08 -14.88
CA ASP A 136 3.09 -5.64 -14.73
C ASP A 136 1.89 -5.15 -15.58
N ASP A 137 1.77 -5.60 -16.82
CA ASP A 137 0.66 -5.24 -17.71
C ASP A 137 -0.70 -5.61 -17.09
N LYS A 138 -0.82 -6.86 -16.57
CA LYS A 138 -2.06 -7.31 -15.90
C LYS A 138 -2.36 -6.57 -14.60
N ILE A 139 -1.33 -6.11 -13.90
CA ILE A 139 -1.51 -5.27 -12.72
C ILE A 139 -2.00 -3.87 -13.13
N ARG A 140 -1.41 -3.29 -14.16
CA ARG A 140 -1.82 -1.97 -14.68
C ARG A 140 -3.25 -1.99 -15.23
N GLU A 141 -3.67 -3.05 -15.91
CA GLU A 141 -5.06 -3.23 -16.39
C GLU A 141 -6.09 -3.17 -15.26
N LYS A 142 -5.73 -3.51 -14.02
CA LYS A 142 -6.66 -3.48 -12.87
C LYS A 142 -7.11 -2.08 -12.47
N THR A 143 -6.43 -1.05 -12.89
CA THR A 143 -6.89 0.33 -12.64
C THR A 143 -8.26 0.58 -13.27
N ALA A 144 -8.62 -0.15 -14.33
CA ALA A 144 -9.94 -0.10 -14.97
C ALA A 144 -11.08 -0.72 -14.12
N LEU A 145 -10.78 -1.39 -13.01
CA LEU A 145 -11.79 -1.89 -12.08
C LEU A 145 -12.51 -0.76 -11.32
N PHE A 146 -11.91 0.43 -11.28
CA PHE A 146 -12.42 1.55 -10.51
C PHE A 146 -12.98 2.63 -11.44
N PRO A 147 -14.21 3.11 -11.18
CA PRO A 147 -14.81 4.20 -11.94
C PRO A 147 -14.07 5.52 -11.70
N GLU A 148 -14.27 6.50 -12.58
CA GLU A 148 -13.60 7.80 -12.53
C GLU A 148 -13.86 8.55 -11.22
N GLU A 149 -15.08 8.48 -10.69
CA GLU A 149 -15.47 9.11 -9.43
C GLU A 149 -14.61 8.62 -8.25
N THR A 150 -14.20 7.33 -8.28
CA THR A 150 -13.29 6.79 -7.26
C THR A 150 -11.91 7.44 -7.36
N TRP A 151 -11.40 7.63 -8.57
CA TRP A 151 -10.10 8.27 -8.79
C TRP A 151 -10.11 9.74 -8.38
N GLU A 152 -11.18 10.46 -8.70
CA GLU A 152 -11.40 11.85 -8.26
C GLU A 152 -11.43 11.94 -6.73
N LYS A 153 -12.12 11.01 -6.08
CA LYS A 153 -12.19 10.92 -4.61
C LYS A 153 -10.83 10.66 -3.99
N VAL A 154 -10.07 9.70 -4.52
CA VAL A 154 -8.71 9.40 -4.04
C VAL A 154 -7.81 10.62 -4.17
N ALA A 155 -7.85 11.32 -5.30
CA ALA A 155 -7.08 12.52 -5.53
C ALA A 155 -7.45 13.65 -4.54
N ALA A 156 -8.75 13.86 -4.31
CA ALA A 156 -9.23 14.87 -3.36
C ALA A 156 -8.80 14.55 -1.91
N LEU A 157 -8.94 13.29 -1.47
CA LEU A 157 -8.50 12.86 -0.15
C LEU A 157 -6.98 12.94 0.01
N ALA A 158 -6.21 12.61 -1.04
CA ALA A 158 -4.76 12.73 -1.03
C ALA A 158 -4.30 14.19 -0.92
N ALA A 159 -4.97 15.11 -1.61
CA ALA A 159 -4.69 16.55 -1.51
C ALA A 159 -4.99 17.08 -0.10
N ALA A 160 -6.16 16.75 0.45
CA ALA A 160 -6.54 17.12 1.82
C ALA A 160 -5.62 16.51 2.88
N TYR A 161 -5.16 15.27 2.67
CA TYR A 161 -4.15 14.63 3.53
C TYR A 161 -2.86 15.46 3.57
N ARG A 162 -2.34 15.82 2.39
CA ARG A 162 -1.10 16.59 2.27
C ARG A 162 -1.18 17.97 2.90
N GLU A 163 -2.32 18.62 2.79
CA GLU A 163 -2.55 19.93 3.41
C GLU A 163 -2.53 19.85 4.94
N LYS A 164 -3.18 18.83 5.52
CA LYS A 164 -3.30 18.67 6.97
C LYS A 164 -2.11 17.98 7.62
N HIS A 165 -1.45 17.08 6.91
CA HIS A 165 -0.41 16.21 7.42
C HIS A 165 0.79 16.15 6.46
N PRO A 166 1.49 17.28 6.18
CA PRO A 166 2.52 17.34 5.13
C PRO A 166 3.69 16.36 5.35
N ASP A 167 4.03 16.09 6.60
CA ASP A 167 5.18 15.27 6.99
C ASP A 167 4.82 13.84 7.44
N LEU A 168 3.53 13.53 7.54
CA LEU A 168 3.08 12.23 8.01
C LEU A 168 3.05 11.25 6.84
N VAL A 169 3.93 10.25 6.87
CA VAL A 169 4.04 9.24 5.83
C VAL A 169 4.33 7.88 6.45
N ARG A 170 3.75 6.83 5.87
CA ARG A 170 4.03 5.44 6.22
C ARG A 170 5.07 4.86 5.27
N ASP A 171 5.97 4.04 5.79
CA ASP A 171 6.91 3.29 4.96
C ASP A 171 6.15 2.30 4.06
N GLY A 172 6.25 2.46 2.75
CA GLY A 172 5.55 1.62 1.77
C GLY A 172 6.04 0.16 1.74
N LEU A 173 7.19 -0.13 2.37
CA LEU A 173 7.75 -1.47 2.51
C LEU A 173 7.78 -1.94 3.97
N ALA A 174 6.92 -1.38 4.82
CA ALA A 174 6.86 -1.66 6.25
C ALA A 174 6.77 -3.15 6.60
N PHE A 175 6.07 -3.96 5.81
CA PHE A 175 5.97 -5.41 6.02
C PHE A 175 7.33 -6.12 6.03
N PHE A 176 8.34 -5.56 5.38
CA PHE A 176 9.69 -6.16 5.32
C PHE A 176 10.65 -5.62 6.39
N LYS A 177 10.19 -4.71 7.24
CA LYS A 177 11.00 -4.08 8.29
C LYS A 177 10.44 -4.44 9.67
N LYS A 178 11.31 -4.86 10.59
CA LYS A 178 10.89 -5.31 11.93
C LYS A 178 10.24 -4.18 12.73
N GLU A 179 10.82 -2.98 12.68
CA GLU A 179 10.43 -1.84 13.52
C GLU A 179 9.09 -1.20 13.10
N ASN A 180 8.76 -1.23 11.83
CA ASN A 180 7.59 -0.55 11.26
C ASN A 180 6.54 -1.53 10.69
N ASN A 181 6.65 -2.82 11.00
CA ASN A 181 5.73 -3.81 10.48
C ASN A 181 4.34 -3.62 11.09
N PRO A 182 3.30 -3.44 10.26
CA PRO A 182 1.94 -3.19 10.76
C PRO A 182 1.35 -4.33 11.59
N LEU A 183 1.94 -5.52 11.54
CA LEU A 183 1.51 -6.66 12.35
C LEU A 183 2.10 -6.66 13.77
N TYR A 184 3.23 -5.99 13.96
CA TYR A 184 3.96 -5.99 15.25
C TYR A 184 3.94 -4.63 15.93
N GLY A 185 3.58 -3.56 15.21
CA GLY A 185 3.56 -2.18 15.68
C GLY A 185 2.20 -1.65 16.13
N GLY A 186 1.23 -2.51 16.37
CA GLY A 186 -0.16 -2.14 16.64
C GLY A 186 -0.48 -1.63 18.05
N GLN A 187 0.42 -0.89 18.72
CA GLN A 187 0.11 -0.15 19.95
C GLN A 187 1.12 0.99 20.10
N GLN A 188 0.88 2.09 19.44
CA GLN A 188 1.36 3.41 19.89
C GLN A 188 0.23 4.42 19.79
#